data_b973a01ecaf89243ad25769c023f85ea
#
_entry.id   b973a01ecaf89243ad25769c023f85ea
#
_cell.length_a   1.000
_cell.length_b   1.000
_cell.length_c   1.000
_cell.angle_alpha   90.00
_cell.angle_beta   90.00
_cell.angle_gamma   90.00
#
_symmetry.space_group_name_H-M   'P 1'
#
loop_
_entity.id
_entity.type
_entity.pdbx_description
1 polymer ?
#
loop_
_entity_poly.entity_id
_entity_poly.type
_entity_poly.pdbx_seq_one_letter_code
_entity_poly.pdbx_strand_id
1 'polypeptide(L)'
;MRLKREVYIEQIRPYYDSDIIKVITGVRRSGKSILLETIKDELAERGVHGDHIIYLNLEDMDYDYIENASDLHKEIKSRVCEDGKYYIFLDEVQHVKEFEKALASFRASLDVSLFVTGSNSTLLSGELATLLTGRT
;
A
#
# COMPACT_ATOMS: atom_id res chain seq x y z
N MET A 1 1.75 -3.25 -23.13
CA MET A 1 1.08 -2.75 -21.94
C MET A 1 0.68 -3.86 -21.02
N ARG A 2 -0.13 -4.75 -21.52
CA ARG A 2 -0.60 -5.89 -20.77
C ARG A 2 0.55 -6.76 -20.30
N LEU A 3 1.50 -7.01 -21.19
CA LEU A 3 2.66 -7.83 -20.89
C LEU A 3 3.48 -7.23 -19.76
N LYS A 4 3.67 -5.92 -19.82
CA LYS A 4 4.46 -5.22 -18.81
C LYS A 4 3.78 -5.29 -17.45
N ARG A 5 2.46 -5.15 -17.42
CA ARG A 5 1.70 -5.25 -16.19
C ARG A 5 1.81 -6.66 -15.59
N GLU A 6 1.77 -7.68 -16.43
CA GLU A 6 1.92 -9.05 -15.96
C GLU A 6 3.28 -9.29 -15.32
N VAL A 7 4.33 -8.68 -15.85
CA VAL A 7 5.66 -8.81 -15.25
C VAL A 7 5.67 -8.22 -13.85
N TYR A 8 5.06 -7.06 -13.65
CA TYR A 8 4.96 -6.46 -12.33
C TYR A 8 4.15 -7.34 -11.38
N ILE A 9 3.02 -7.85 -11.85
CA ILE A 9 2.16 -8.68 -11.03
C ILE A 9 2.90 -9.95 -10.60
N GLU A 10 3.61 -10.58 -11.51
CA GLU A 10 4.36 -11.80 -11.20
C GLU A 10 5.40 -11.54 -10.12
N GLN A 11 6.03 -10.38 -10.14
CA GLN A 11 7.04 -10.04 -9.16
C GLN A 11 6.44 -9.80 -7.77
N ILE A 12 5.23 -9.31 -7.72
CA ILE A 12 4.58 -8.95 -6.47
C ILE A 12 3.78 -10.09 -5.86
N ARG A 13 3.24 -10.98 -6.68
CA ARG A 13 2.38 -12.07 -6.20
C ARG A 13 2.94 -12.85 -5.01
N PRO A 14 4.22 -13.22 -5.01
CA PRO A 14 4.76 -13.99 -3.89
C PRO A 14 4.71 -13.23 -2.57
N TYR A 15 4.55 -11.91 -2.63
CA TYR A 15 4.59 -11.06 -1.44
C TYR A 15 3.23 -10.55 -1.00
N TYR A 16 2.15 -11.02 -1.63
CA TYR A 16 0.81 -10.52 -1.29
C TYR A 16 0.50 -10.67 0.20
N ASP A 17 0.93 -11.75 0.81
CA ASP A 17 0.65 -12.01 2.22
C ASP A 17 1.83 -11.66 3.13
N SER A 18 2.89 -11.14 2.57
CA SER A 18 4.11 -10.82 3.30
C SER A 18 3.96 -9.50 4.06
N ASP A 19 4.69 -9.36 5.17
CA ASP A 19 4.73 -8.11 5.90
C ASP A 19 5.72 -7.12 5.29
N ILE A 20 6.42 -7.51 4.23
CA ILE A 20 7.26 -6.58 3.46
C ILE A 20 6.36 -5.52 2.84
N ILE A 21 6.78 -4.27 2.92
CA ILE A 21 6.04 -3.19 2.25
C ILE A 21 6.29 -3.28 0.76
N LYS A 22 5.22 -3.47 -0.01
CA LYS A 22 5.32 -3.59 -1.46
C LYS A 22 5.23 -2.19 -2.06
N VAL A 23 6.30 -1.74 -2.70
CA VAL A 23 6.40 -0.40 -3.27
C VAL A 23 6.28 -0.49 -4.78
N ILE A 24 5.36 0.27 -5.33
CA ILE A 24 5.12 0.31 -6.78
C ILE A 24 5.50 1.70 -7.27
N THR A 25 6.60 1.78 -8.01
CA THR A 25 7.09 3.03 -8.57
C THR A 25 7.38 2.85 -10.05
N GLY A 26 7.65 3.95 -10.73
CA GLY A 26 8.05 3.90 -12.14
C GLY A 26 6.93 3.57 -13.10
N VAL A 27 5.70 3.55 -12.63
CA VAL A 27 4.53 3.23 -13.44
C VAL A 27 3.72 4.50 -13.64
N ARG A 28 3.25 4.73 -14.86
CA ARG A 28 2.42 5.89 -15.13
C ARG A 28 1.11 5.79 -14.37
N ARG A 29 0.51 6.94 -14.11
CA ARG A 29 -0.71 7.02 -13.32
C ARG A 29 -1.79 6.02 -13.76
N SER A 30 -2.09 5.98 -15.05
CA SER A 30 -3.13 5.08 -15.55
C SER A 30 -2.74 3.61 -15.39
N GLY A 31 -1.48 3.28 -15.64
CA GLY A 31 -1.00 1.92 -15.48
C GLY A 31 -0.98 1.49 -14.03
N LYS A 32 -0.68 2.43 -13.15
CA LYS A 32 -0.65 2.18 -11.72
C LYS A 32 -2.04 1.81 -11.20
N SER A 33 -3.07 2.56 -11.61
CA SER A 33 -4.43 2.29 -11.19
C SER A 33 -4.87 0.90 -11.64
N ILE A 34 -4.56 0.55 -12.88
CA ILE A 34 -4.91 -0.77 -13.40
C ILE A 34 -4.19 -1.86 -12.61
N LEU A 35 -2.92 -1.62 -12.28
CA LEU A 35 -2.14 -2.59 -11.51
C LEU A 35 -2.74 -2.82 -10.14
N LEU A 36 -3.09 -1.77 -9.44
CA LEU A 36 -3.68 -1.89 -8.11
C LEU A 36 -5.04 -2.58 -8.15
N GLU A 37 -5.86 -2.26 -9.14
CA GLU A 37 -7.15 -2.93 -9.29
C GLU A 37 -6.97 -4.42 -9.58
N THR A 38 -5.97 -4.75 -10.39
CA THR A 38 -5.69 -6.16 -10.68
C THR A 38 -5.31 -6.92 -9.42
N ILE A 39 -4.47 -6.31 -8.57
CA ILE A 39 -4.08 -6.95 -7.31
C ILE A 39 -5.29 -7.15 -6.41
N LYS A 40 -6.15 -6.14 -6.32
CA LYS A 40 -7.37 -6.25 -5.52
C LYS A 40 -8.26 -7.39 -6.02
N ASP A 41 -8.42 -7.47 -7.34
CA ASP A 41 -9.23 -8.53 -7.93
C ASP A 41 -8.65 -9.90 -7.62
N GLU A 42 -7.34 -10.05 -7.70
CA GLU A 42 -6.71 -11.33 -7.40
C GLU A 42 -6.88 -11.71 -5.93
N LEU A 43 -6.81 -10.73 -5.04
CA LEU A 43 -7.04 -11.00 -3.62
C LEU A 43 -8.47 -11.48 -3.39
N ALA A 44 -9.43 -10.86 -4.06
CA ALA A 44 -10.83 -11.28 -3.96
C ALA A 44 -11.01 -12.70 -4.46
N GLU A 45 -10.32 -13.06 -5.56
CA GLU A 45 -10.37 -14.42 -6.10
C GLU A 45 -9.77 -15.44 -5.15
N ARG A 46 -8.82 -15.01 -4.32
CA ARG A 46 -8.21 -15.88 -3.31
C ARG A 46 -9.08 -16.03 -2.07
N GLY A 47 -10.22 -15.35 -2.03
CA GLY A 47 -11.14 -15.45 -0.90
C GLY A 47 -11.01 -14.35 0.13
N VAL A 48 -10.26 -13.30 -0.15
CA VAL A 48 -10.14 -12.18 0.78
C VAL A 48 -11.45 -11.40 0.77
N HIS A 49 -12.02 -11.22 1.95
CA HIS A 49 -13.27 -10.48 2.09
C HIS A 49 -13.05 -9.01 1.77
N GLY A 50 -14.02 -8.39 1.08
CA GLY A 50 -13.89 -7.00 0.68
C GLY A 50 -13.66 -6.02 1.83
N ASP A 51 -14.24 -6.33 3.00
CA ASP A 51 -14.06 -5.48 4.18
C ASP A 51 -12.61 -5.50 4.68
N HIS A 52 -11.81 -6.47 4.26
CA HIS A 52 -10.42 -6.57 4.65
C HIS A 52 -9.48 -6.00 3.61
N ILE A 53 -10.02 -5.33 2.59
CA ILE A 53 -9.23 -4.63 1.58
C ILE A 53 -9.51 -3.15 1.72
N ILE A 54 -8.48 -2.38 2.09
CA ILE A 54 -8.59 -0.94 2.29
C ILE A 54 -7.81 -0.24 1.19
N TYR A 55 -8.46 0.67 0.48
CA TYR A 55 -7.82 1.42 -0.60
C TYR A 55 -8.02 2.91 -0.35
N LEU A 56 -6.92 3.64 -0.23
CA LEU A 56 -6.94 5.09 -0.05
C LEU A 56 -6.10 5.74 -1.15
N ASN A 57 -6.75 6.55 -1.97
CA ASN A 57 -6.02 7.38 -2.93
C ASN A 57 -5.74 8.72 -2.26
N LEU A 58 -4.53 8.87 -1.74
CA LEU A 58 -4.17 10.02 -0.92
C LEU A 58 -4.00 11.30 -1.71
N GLU A 59 -4.11 11.22 -3.04
CA GLU A 59 -4.14 12.39 -3.90
C GLU A 59 -5.55 12.96 -4.01
N ASP A 60 -6.55 12.16 -3.65
CA ASP A 60 -7.96 12.54 -3.76
C ASP A 60 -8.32 13.55 -2.67
N MET A 61 -9.05 14.59 -3.05
CA MET A 61 -9.46 15.63 -2.11
C MET A 61 -10.35 15.10 -0.99
N ASP A 62 -11.04 13.99 -1.24
CA ASP A 62 -11.84 13.37 -0.19
C ASP A 62 -11.01 12.93 1.01
N TYR A 63 -9.70 12.76 0.82
CA TYR A 63 -8.79 12.37 1.88
C TYR A 63 -7.82 13.50 2.26
N ASP A 64 -8.18 14.72 1.91
CA ASP A 64 -7.37 15.90 2.19
C ASP A 64 -7.11 16.09 3.68
N TYR A 65 -8.00 15.58 4.53
CA TYR A 65 -7.83 15.66 5.98
C TYR A 65 -6.71 14.75 6.49
N ILE A 66 -6.23 13.83 5.69
CA ILE A 66 -5.10 12.97 6.07
C ILE A 66 -3.81 13.70 5.66
N GLU A 67 -3.22 14.45 6.60
CA GLU A 67 -2.08 15.29 6.29
C GLU A 67 -0.75 14.71 6.75
N ASN A 68 -0.78 13.89 7.78
CA ASN A 68 0.45 13.38 8.37
C ASN A 68 0.26 11.94 8.85
N ALA A 69 1.35 11.38 9.40
CA ALA A 69 1.34 9.99 9.86
C ALA A 69 0.25 9.72 10.90
N SER A 70 0.04 10.67 11.81
CA SER A 70 -0.97 10.49 12.85
C SER A 70 -2.37 10.39 12.26
N ASP A 71 -2.66 11.24 11.29
CA ASP A 71 -3.96 11.22 10.62
C ASP A 71 -4.17 9.90 9.88
N LEU A 72 -3.12 9.46 9.18
CA LEU A 72 -3.20 8.19 8.44
C LEU A 72 -3.39 7.02 9.40
N HIS A 73 -2.68 7.05 10.51
CA HIS A 73 -2.80 6.01 11.52
C HIS A 73 -4.24 5.92 12.03
N LYS A 74 -4.84 7.06 12.34
CA LYS A 74 -6.21 7.08 12.84
C LYS A 74 -7.20 6.56 11.81
N GLU A 75 -7.00 6.95 10.55
CA GLU A 75 -7.90 6.51 9.48
C GLU A 75 -7.86 4.99 9.34
N ILE A 76 -6.67 4.42 9.30
CA ILE A 76 -6.53 2.97 9.15
C ILE A 76 -7.07 2.24 10.37
N LYS A 77 -6.76 2.72 11.57
CA LYS A 77 -7.25 2.07 12.78
C LYS A 77 -8.78 2.06 12.83
N SER A 78 -9.41 3.10 12.32
CA SER A 78 -10.88 3.16 12.31
C SER A 78 -11.49 2.15 11.34
N ARG A 79 -10.72 1.69 10.36
CA ARG A 79 -11.21 0.74 9.36
C ARG A 79 -10.86 -0.70 9.69
N VAL A 80 -9.85 -0.91 10.54
CA VAL A 80 -9.44 -2.25 10.95
C VAL A 80 -10.20 -2.61 12.22
N CYS A 81 -11.37 -3.17 12.06
CA CYS A 81 -12.27 -3.42 13.18
C CYS A 81 -12.56 -4.89 13.44
N GLU A 82 -12.00 -5.78 12.63
CA GLU A 82 -12.21 -7.22 12.79
C GLU A 82 -10.87 -7.94 12.88
N ASP A 83 -10.91 -9.17 13.39
CA ASP A 83 -9.72 -9.99 13.41
C ASP A 83 -9.37 -10.45 11.99
N GLY A 84 -8.12 -10.80 11.78
CA GLY A 84 -7.68 -11.31 10.49
C GLY A 84 -6.81 -10.30 9.76
N LYS A 85 -6.21 -10.74 8.68
CA LYS A 85 -5.30 -9.94 7.91
C LYS A 85 -6.04 -8.93 7.04
N TYR A 86 -5.54 -7.70 7.03
CA TYR A 86 -6.04 -6.65 6.14
C TYR A 86 -5.01 -6.36 5.06
N TYR A 87 -5.50 -6.01 3.89
CA TYR A 87 -4.65 -5.65 2.74
C TYR A 87 -4.89 -4.18 2.47
N ILE A 88 -3.83 -3.37 2.64
CA ILE A 88 -3.95 -1.91 2.62
C ILE A 88 -3.20 -1.35 1.43
N PHE A 89 -3.91 -0.60 0.59
CA PHE A 89 -3.36 0.04 -0.59
C PHE A 89 -3.36 1.55 -0.36
N LEU A 90 -2.16 2.14 -0.35
CA LEU A 90 -1.99 3.58 -0.16
C LEU A 90 -1.42 4.16 -1.43
N ASP A 91 -2.29 4.81 -2.20
CA ASP A 91 -1.92 5.36 -3.50
C ASP A 91 -1.45 6.80 -3.33
N GLU A 92 -0.30 7.14 -3.94
CA GLU A 92 0.31 8.47 -3.86
C GLU A 92 0.60 8.87 -2.42
N VAL A 93 1.31 8.01 -1.72
CA VAL A 93 1.53 8.12 -0.28
C VAL A 93 2.38 9.35 0.09
N GLN A 94 3.11 9.94 -0.88
CA GLN A 94 3.94 11.11 -0.60
C GLN A 94 3.13 12.34 -0.17
N HIS A 95 1.82 12.31 -0.34
CA HIS A 95 0.96 13.41 0.12
C HIS A 95 0.79 13.42 1.63
N VAL A 96 1.26 12.39 2.32
CA VAL A 96 1.16 12.29 3.77
C VAL A 96 2.53 12.52 4.38
N LYS A 97 2.64 13.53 5.24
CA LYS A 97 3.92 13.84 5.89
C LYS A 97 4.32 12.70 6.81
N GLU A 98 5.58 12.32 6.74
CA GLU A 98 6.14 11.27 7.59
C GLU A 98 5.37 9.96 7.51
N PHE A 99 4.87 9.63 6.31
CA PHE A 99 4.09 8.42 6.12
C PHE A 99 4.84 7.17 6.56
N GLU A 100 6.18 7.21 6.52
CA GLU A 100 7.00 6.07 6.92
C GLU A 100 6.71 5.65 8.37
N LYS A 101 6.46 6.62 9.23
CA LYS A 101 6.16 6.33 10.62
C LYS A 101 4.84 5.57 10.76
N ALA A 102 3.85 5.93 9.95
CA ALA A 102 2.57 5.22 9.97
C ALA A 102 2.74 3.80 9.47
N LEU A 103 3.51 3.62 8.37
CA LEU A 103 3.73 2.29 7.82
C LEU A 103 4.45 1.39 8.83
N ALA A 104 5.46 1.92 9.50
CA ALA A 104 6.17 1.16 10.52
C ALA A 104 5.24 0.77 11.66
N SER A 105 4.37 1.67 12.07
CA SER A 105 3.41 1.41 13.14
C SER A 105 2.43 0.31 12.74
N PHE A 106 1.93 0.35 11.51
CA PHE A 106 1.01 -0.69 11.04
C PHE A 106 1.67 -2.05 11.06
N ARG A 107 2.92 -2.13 10.59
CA ARG A 107 3.63 -3.40 10.58
C ARG A 107 3.90 -3.94 11.97
N ALA A 108 4.11 -3.04 12.92
CA ALA A 108 4.43 -3.44 14.29
C ALA A 108 3.21 -3.89 15.08
N SER A 109 2.04 -3.29 14.81
CA SER A 109 0.87 -3.48 15.66
C SER A 109 -0.31 -4.16 15.00
N LEU A 110 -0.30 -4.31 13.68
CA LEU A 110 -1.44 -4.87 12.95
C LEU A 110 -1.00 -6.03 12.06
N ASP A 111 -1.93 -6.93 11.80
CA ASP A 111 -1.70 -8.00 10.82
C ASP A 111 -2.15 -7.48 9.46
N VAL A 112 -1.21 -6.86 8.75
CA VAL A 112 -1.52 -6.19 7.48
C VAL A 112 -0.50 -6.50 6.40
N SER A 113 -0.95 -6.38 5.17
CA SER A 113 -0.10 -6.41 4.00
C SER A 113 -0.21 -5.03 3.36
N LEU A 114 0.92 -4.36 3.14
CA LEU A 114 0.94 -2.98 2.69
C LEU A 114 1.42 -2.87 1.25
N PHE A 115 0.66 -2.14 0.44
CA PHE A 115 1.00 -1.83 -0.95
C PHE A 115 0.97 -0.31 -1.07
N VAL A 116 2.09 0.30 -1.44
CA VAL A 116 2.17 1.76 -1.53
C VAL A 116 2.67 2.19 -2.90
N THR A 117 2.20 3.33 -3.36
CA THR A 117 2.72 3.95 -4.56
C THR A 117 3.13 5.38 -4.29
N GLY A 118 3.97 5.93 -5.15
CA GLY A 118 4.41 7.30 -5.04
C GLY A 118 5.56 7.57 -5.99
N SER A 119 6.19 8.72 -5.84
CA SER A 119 7.33 9.06 -6.67
C SER A 119 8.57 8.30 -6.22
N ASN A 120 9.45 7.98 -7.18
CA ASN A 120 10.68 7.26 -6.88
C ASN A 120 11.53 7.99 -5.85
N SER A 121 11.64 9.31 -5.98
CA SER A 121 12.49 10.07 -5.08
C SER A 121 12.00 10.02 -3.64
N THR A 122 10.70 9.92 -3.44
CA THR A 122 10.13 9.83 -2.11
C THR A 122 10.23 8.43 -1.54
N LEU A 123 9.86 7.44 -2.33
CA LEU A 123 9.71 6.07 -1.84
C LEU A 123 11.03 5.32 -1.69
N LEU A 124 12.08 5.75 -2.40
CA LEU A 124 13.35 5.05 -2.38
C LEU A 124 14.40 5.73 -1.51
N SER A 125 13.98 6.64 -0.63
CA SER A 125 14.91 7.36 0.22
C SER A 125 14.52 7.20 1.67
N GLY A 126 15.48 7.49 2.56
CA GLY A 126 15.24 7.58 3.99
C GLY A 126 14.80 6.27 4.62
N GLU A 127 13.95 6.40 5.60
CA GLU A 127 13.53 5.27 6.42
C GLU A 127 12.74 4.23 5.67
N LEU A 128 11.97 4.64 4.67
CA LEU A 128 11.19 3.67 3.90
C LEU A 128 12.11 2.71 3.16
N ALA A 129 13.17 3.24 2.55
CA ALA A 129 14.15 2.40 1.88
C ALA A 129 14.75 1.41 2.86
N THR A 130 15.04 1.85 4.08
CA THR A 130 15.58 0.97 5.12
C THR A 130 14.60 -0.14 5.46
N LEU A 131 13.32 0.19 5.58
CA LEU A 131 12.30 -0.82 5.87
C LEU A 131 12.21 -1.87 4.78
N LEU A 132 12.35 -1.44 3.53
CA LEU A 132 12.30 -2.38 2.40
C LEU A 132 13.53 -3.25 2.34
N THR A 133 14.72 -2.65 2.46
CA THR A 133 15.97 -3.41 2.34
C THR A 133 16.22 -4.29 3.55
N GLY A 134 15.77 -3.87 4.72
CA GLY A 134 15.95 -4.66 5.92
C GLY A 134 15.17 -5.96 5.92
N ARG A 135 14.28 -6.14 4.96
CA ARG A 135 13.45 -7.33 4.86
C ARG A 135 13.91 -8.31 3.80
N THR A 136 14.71 -7.83 2.91
CA THR A 136 15.21 -8.70 1.85
C THR A 136 16.49 -9.38 2.28
#